data_3713d304c2356bdea4e6d09194ea1d73
#
_entry.id   3713d304c2356bdea4e6d09194ea1d73
#
_cell.length_a   1.000
_cell.length_b   1.000
_cell.length_c   1.000
_cell.angle_alpha   90.00
_cell.angle_beta   90.00
_cell.angle_gamma   90.00
#
_symmetry.space_group_name_H-M   'P 1'
#
loop_
_entity.id
_entity.type
_entity.pdbx_description
1 polymer ?
#
loop_
_entity_poly.entity_id
_entity_poly.type
_entity_poly.pdbx_seq_one_letter_code
_entity_poly.pdbx_strand_id
1 'polypeptide(L)'
;MKTLKLSACAIAIFTAMNANAVELNGKNLTQQDAWAIAEGAPVTIAPEAMNRVQKSYDLVLDAAKNGREIYGLTVGVGLNKDHKVLSANGELSDEVKAASRRFNYSTLRSHSIAAGPILDPKLVRLAMAIRLNTLLNGGSGVQPRVAELYAEFLNKGVTPVIPTKGSLGDADITL
;
A
#
# COMPACT_ATOMS: atom_id res chain seq x y z
N MET A 1 -18.20 -56.45 31.91
CA MET A 1 -18.27 -55.97 30.51
C MET A 1 -18.29 -54.44 30.58
N LYS A 2 -17.16 -53.78 30.25
CA LYS A 2 -17.05 -52.34 30.20
C LYS A 2 -17.21 -51.88 28.76
N THR A 3 -18.27 -51.16 28.46
CA THR A 3 -18.53 -50.57 27.16
C THR A 3 -17.66 -49.36 26.94
N LEU A 4 -16.79 -49.46 25.94
CA LEU A 4 -15.92 -48.35 25.48
C LEU A 4 -16.79 -47.40 24.67
N LYS A 5 -16.97 -46.17 25.15
CA LYS A 5 -17.59 -45.08 24.34
C LYS A 5 -16.53 -44.50 23.43
N LEU A 6 -16.62 -44.76 22.13
CA LEU A 6 -15.86 -44.05 21.13
C LEU A 6 -16.38 -42.61 21.02
N SER A 7 -15.52 -41.66 21.40
CA SER A 7 -15.75 -40.26 21.14
C SER A 7 -15.47 -39.98 19.66
N ALA A 8 -16.50 -39.63 18.90
CA ALA A 8 -16.34 -39.19 17.51
C ALA A 8 -15.64 -37.83 17.49
N CYS A 9 -14.37 -37.83 17.16
CA CYS A 9 -13.62 -36.62 16.89
C CYS A 9 -14.10 -36.06 15.55
N ALA A 10 -14.87 -34.98 15.55
CA ALA A 10 -15.28 -34.29 14.35
C ALA A 10 -14.05 -33.64 13.73
N ILE A 11 -13.51 -34.25 12.69
CA ILE A 11 -12.51 -33.65 11.84
C ILE A 11 -13.24 -32.58 11.02
N ALA A 12 -13.11 -31.34 11.42
CA ALA A 12 -13.50 -30.21 10.59
C ALA A 12 -12.56 -30.19 9.38
N ILE A 13 -13.01 -30.74 8.27
CA ILE A 13 -12.35 -30.60 6.98
C ILE A 13 -12.55 -29.13 6.59
N PHE A 14 -11.53 -28.31 6.82
CA PHE A 14 -11.41 -27.02 6.17
C PHE A 14 -11.24 -27.30 4.68
N THR A 15 -12.34 -27.28 3.94
CA THR A 15 -12.30 -27.12 2.49
C THR A 15 -11.65 -25.77 2.23
N ALA A 16 -10.34 -25.75 1.99
CA ALA A 16 -9.68 -24.63 1.38
C ALA A 16 -10.40 -24.41 0.05
N MET A 17 -11.29 -23.43 0.01
CA MET A 17 -11.78 -22.91 -1.26
C MET A 17 -10.53 -22.47 -2.00
N ASN A 18 -10.18 -23.17 -3.08
CA ASN A 18 -9.23 -22.72 -4.07
C ASN A 18 -9.85 -21.49 -4.75
N ALA A 19 -9.85 -20.37 -4.04
CA ALA A 19 -10.12 -19.09 -4.66
C ALA A 19 -8.96 -18.87 -5.63
N ASN A 20 -9.26 -18.86 -6.93
CA ASN A 20 -8.28 -18.48 -7.92
C ASN A 20 -7.72 -17.11 -7.54
N ALA A 21 -6.41 -16.96 -7.60
CA ALA A 21 -5.78 -15.70 -7.31
C ALA A 21 -6.28 -14.63 -8.29
N VAL A 22 -6.62 -13.45 -7.76
CA VAL A 22 -7.01 -12.31 -8.59
C VAL A 22 -5.74 -11.63 -9.09
N GLU A 23 -5.56 -11.58 -10.41
CA GLU A 23 -4.45 -10.87 -11.02
C GLU A 23 -4.78 -9.39 -11.16
N LEU A 24 -3.94 -8.54 -10.53
CA LEU A 24 -4.03 -7.09 -10.60
C LEU A 24 -3.08 -6.54 -11.66
N ASN A 25 -3.63 -5.82 -12.63
CA ASN A 25 -2.87 -5.26 -13.76
C ASN A 25 -2.91 -3.73 -13.83
N GLY A 26 -3.52 -3.05 -12.86
CA GLY A 26 -3.62 -1.59 -12.84
C GLY A 26 -4.72 -0.99 -13.71
N LYS A 27 -5.57 -1.81 -14.35
CA LYS A 27 -6.58 -1.34 -15.30
C LYS A 27 -7.98 -1.92 -15.06
N ASN A 28 -8.09 -3.23 -14.90
CA ASN A 28 -9.33 -3.97 -15.03
C ASN A 28 -9.80 -4.62 -13.73
N LEU A 29 -9.64 -3.94 -12.60
CA LEU A 29 -10.21 -4.42 -11.33
C LEU A 29 -11.73 -4.26 -11.36
N THR A 30 -12.43 -5.38 -11.40
CA THR A 30 -13.91 -5.38 -11.31
C THR A 30 -14.35 -5.24 -9.84
N GLN A 31 -15.59 -4.84 -9.63
CA GLN A 31 -16.18 -4.80 -8.30
C GLN A 31 -16.18 -6.19 -7.65
N GLN A 32 -16.48 -7.23 -8.43
CA GLN A 32 -16.49 -8.61 -7.94
C GLN A 32 -15.11 -9.06 -7.48
N ASP A 33 -14.06 -8.79 -8.27
CA ASP A 33 -12.68 -9.12 -7.90
C ASP A 33 -12.23 -8.37 -6.64
N ALA A 34 -12.57 -7.09 -6.55
CA ALA A 34 -12.24 -6.27 -5.39
C ALA A 34 -12.89 -6.82 -4.10
N TRP A 35 -14.15 -7.25 -4.17
CA TRP A 35 -14.82 -7.89 -3.04
C TRP A 35 -14.24 -9.27 -2.72
N ALA A 36 -13.91 -10.08 -3.73
CA ALA A 36 -13.24 -11.36 -3.50
C ALA A 36 -11.92 -11.18 -2.72
N ILE A 37 -11.11 -10.19 -3.08
CA ILE A 37 -9.87 -9.87 -2.35
C ILE A 37 -10.19 -9.39 -0.92
N ALA A 38 -11.22 -8.58 -0.74
CA ALA A 38 -11.66 -8.12 0.58
C ALA A 38 -12.06 -9.30 1.47
N GLU A 39 -12.62 -10.34 0.91
CA GLU A 39 -13.03 -11.58 1.58
C GLU A 39 -11.91 -12.61 1.75
N GLY A 40 -10.73 -12.34 1.22
CA GLY A 40 -9.53 -13.14 1.45
C GLY A 40 -8.98 -13.86 0.23
N ALA A 41 -9.52 -13.63 -0.98
CA ALA A 41 -8.91 -14.17 -2.19
C ALA A 41 -7.45 -13.67 -2.32
N PRO A 42 -6.51 -14.55 -2.68
CA PRO A 42 -5.13 -14.16 -2.90
C PRO A 42 -4.99 -13.27 -4.14
N VAL A 43 -3.95 -12.44 -4.14
CA VAL A 43 -3.65 -11.54 -5.25
C VAL A 43 -2.32 -11.87 -5.90
N THR A 44 -2.24 -11.68 -7.21
CA THR A 44 -0.98 -11.67 -7.97
C THR A 44 -0.86 -10.35 -8.71
N ILE A 45 0.36 -9.98 -9.06
CA ILE A 45 0.62 -8.76 -9.83
C ILE A 45 1.07 -9.18 -11.23
N ALA A 46 0.41 -8.63 -12.24
CA ALA A 46 0.78 -8.84 -13.62
C ALA A 46 2.19 -8.27 -13.89
N PRO A 47 3.09 -9.03 -14.55
CA PRO A 47 4.47 -8.59 -14.79
C PRO A 47 4.58 -7.25 -15.54
N GLU A 48 3.70 -7.02 -16.50
CA GLU A 48 3.67 -5.76 -17.26
C GLU A 48 3.24 -4.57 -16.41
N ALA A 49 2.40 -4.78 -15.38
CA ALA A 49 2.04 -3.74 -14.43
C ALA A 49 3.24 -3.36 -13.56
N MET A 50 4.00 -4.34 -13.09
CA MET A 50 5.21 -4.11 -12.33
C MET A 50 6.28 -3.39 -13.15
N ASN A 51 6.42 -3.72 -14.44
CA ASN A 51 7.29 -2.99 -15.36
C ASN A 51 6.89 -1.52 -15.52
N ARG A 52 5.58 -1.20 -15.52
CA ARG A 52 5.12 0.20 -15.54
C ARG A 52 5.49 0.94 -14.26
N VAL A 53 5.31 0.31 -13.11
CA VAL A 53 5.69 0.88 -11.80
C VAL A 53 7.20 1.17 -11.79
N GLN A 54 8.03 0.22 -12.23
CA GLN A 54 9.49 0.41 -12.30
C GLN A 54 9.86 1.60 -13.20
N LYS A 55 9.32 1.65 -14.43
CA LYS A 55 9.58 2.76 -15.35
C LYS A 55 9.18 4.13 -14.79
N SER A 56 8.05 4.19 -14.11
CA SER A 56 7.57 5.42 -13.45
C SER A 56 8.50 5.83 -12.31
N TYR A 57 8.97 4.89 -11.53
CA TYR A 57 9.94 5.14 -10.46
C TYR A 57 11.28 5.63 -11.02
N ASP A 58 11.81 4.99 -12.06
CA ASP A 58 13.05 5.38 -12.72
C ASP A 58 12.96 6.81 -13.29
N LEU A 59 11.81 7.17 -13.89
CA LEU A 59 11.54 8.52 -14.38
C LEU A 59 11.58 9.57 -13.24
N VAL A 60 11.01 9.25 -12.10
CA VAL A 60 11.01 10.13 -10.93
C VAL A 60 12.44 10.32 -10.41
N LEU A 61 13.22 9.25 -10.32
CA LEU A 61 14.63 9.32 -9.90
C LEU A 61 15.48 10.13 -10.87
N ASP A 62 15.28 9.93 -12.18
CA ASP A 62 15.98 10.69 -13.20
C ASP A 62 15.64 12.18 -13.12
N ALA A 63 14.35 12.51 -13.00
CA ALA A 63 13.91 13.88 -12.84
C ALA A 63 14.50 14.54 -11.57
N ALA A 64 14.59 13.79 -10.46
CA ALA A 64 15.21 14.27 -9.24
C ALA A 64 16.72 14.52 -9.40
N LYS A 65 17.45 13.59 -10.04
CA LYS A 65 18.88 13.74 -10.36
C LYS A 65 19.16 14.94 -11.25
N ASN A 66 18.25 15.24 -12.19
CA ASN A 66 18.34 16.40 -13.08
C ASN A 66 17.88 17.72 -12.41
N GLY A 67 17.70 17.74 -11.11
CA GLY A 67 17.38 18.93 -10.32
C GLY A 67 15.96 19.47 -10.51
N ARG A 68 15.03 18.66 -11.06
CA ARG A 68 13.62 19.06 -11.19
C ARG A 68 12.98 19.15 -9.81
N GLU A 69 12.24 20.22 -9.59
CA GLU A 69 11.43 20.37 -8.40
C GLU A 69 10.17 19.52 -8.50
N ILE A 70 10.09 18.51 -7.62
CA ILE A 70 8.96 17.58 -7.56
C ILE A 70 8.37 17.68 -6.17
N TYR A 71 7.11 18.11 -6.09
CA TYR A 71 6.36 18.27 -4.85
C TYR A 71 6.34 16.96 -4.05
N GLY A 72 6.74 17.07 -2.78
CA GLY A 72 6.80 15.92 -1.87
C GLY A 72 7.98 14.98 -2.07
N LEU A 73 8.87 15.26 -3.02
CA LEU A 73 10.07 14.46 -3.26
C LEU A 73 11.35 15.29 -3.17
N THR A 74 11.54 16.26 -4.06
CA THR A 74 12.72 17.12 -4.10
C THR A 74 12.50 18.48 -3.43
N VAL A 75 11.23 18.82 -3.26
CA VAL A 75 10.77 19.97 -2.45
C VAL A 75 9.74 19.48 -1.43
N GLY A 76 9.48 20.29 -0.40
CA GLY A 76 8.54 19.95 0.67
C GLY A 76 7.08 19.92 0.22
N VAL A 77 6.17 19.82 1.18
CA VAL A 77 4.71 19.79 0.97
C VAL A 77 4.03 20.94 1.70
N GLY A 78 2.85 21.37 1.23
CA GLY A 78 2.07 22.42 1.84
C GLY A 78 2.86 23.73 1.94
N LEU A 79 2.91 24.35 3.10
CA LEU A 79 3.65 25.59 3.34
C LEU A 79 5.17 25.44 3.12
N ASN A 80 5.70 24.22 3.15
CA ASN A 80 7.12 23.93 2.95
C ASN A 80 7.44 23.57 1.49
N LYS A 81 6.53 23.76 0.55
CA LYS A 81 6.68 23.38 -0.86
C LYS A 81 7.90 24.02 -1.56
N ASP A 82 8.34 25.16 -1.09
CA ASP A 82 9.47 25.90 -1.66
C ASP A 82 10.82 25.54 -1.01
N HIS A 83 10.81 24.70 0.04
CA HIS A 83 12.03 24.21 0.69
C HIS A 83 12.59 23.02 -0.06
N LYS A 84 13.80 23.14 -0.60
CA LYS A 84 14.51 22.05 -1.26
C LYS A 84 14.89 20.97 -0.25
N VAL A 85 14.49 19.75 -0.54
CA VAL A 85 14.80 18.56 0.27
C VAL A 85 16.04 17.83 -0.26
N LEU A 86 16.36 18.01 -1.55
CA LEU A 86 17.54 17.46 -2.22
C LEU A 86 18.51 18.56 -2.63
N SER A 87 19.82 18.27 -2.53
CA SER A 87 20.87 19.18 -3.01
C SER A 87 20.90 19.25 -4.54
N ALA A 88 21.33 20.42 -5.07
CA ALA A 88 21.34 20.69 -6.50
C ALA A 88 22.25 19.78 -7.35
N ASN A 89 23.06 18.94 -6.72
CA ASN A 89 24.09 18.13 -7.41
C ASN A 89 23.63 16.70 -7.75
N GLY A 90 22.35 16.36 -7.50
CA GLY A 90 21.84 15.01 -7.79
C GLY A 90 22.46 13.86 -6.98
N GLU A 91 23.45 14.12 -6.16
CA GLU A 91 24.03 13.14 -5.25
C GLU A 91 23.27 13.17 -3.92
N LEU A 92 22.79 12.01 -3.53
CA LEU A 92 22.20 11.81 -2.21
C LEU A 92 23.29 11.71 -1.15
N SER A 93 23.79 12.86 -0.69
CA SER A 93 24.70 12.86 0.48
C SER A 93 24.01 12.23 1.70
N ASP A 94 24.77 11.77 2.66
CA ASP A 94 24.18 11.16 3.87
C ASP A 94 23.34 12.17 4.68
N GLU A 95 23.67 13.44 4.61
CA GLU A 95 22.88 14.53 5.20
C GLU A 95 21.51 14.67 4.53
N VAL A 96 21.45 14.59 3.19
CA VAL A 96 20.20 14.62 2.42
C VAL A 96 19.36 13.38 2.71
N LYS A 97 19.96 12.20 2.77
CA LYS A 97 19.24 10.98 3.18
C LYS A 97 18.67 11.10 4.59
N ALA A 98 19.44 11.66 5.52
CA ALA A 98 18.99 11.89 6.89
C ALA A 98 17.86 12.92 6.96
N ALA A 99 17.93 14.00 6.17
CA ALA A 99 16.88 15.00 6.07
C ALA A 99 15.59 14.42 5.48
N SER A 100 15.68 13.63 4.41
CA SER A 100 14.56 12.93 3.79
C SER A 100 13.89 11.96 4.76
N ARG A 101 14.68 11.19 5.52
CA ARG A 101 14.13 10.29 6.55
C ARG A 101 13.40 11.07 7.65
N ARG A 102 13.97 12.16 8.15
CA ARG A 102 13.31 13.02 9.14
C ARG A 102 12.01 13.60 8.60
N PHE A 103 12.01 14.07 7.36
CA PHE A 103 10.83 14.60 6.69
C PHE A 103 9.71 13.53 6.58
N ASN A 104 10.03 12.35 6.08
CA ASN A 104 9.10 11.22 6.00
C ASN A 104 8.53 10.85 7.36
N TYR A 105 9.38 10.74 8.38
CA TYR A 105 8.95 10.40 9.73
C TYR A 105 8.03 11.47 10.33
N SER A 106 8.36 12.74 10.13
CA SER A 106 7.54 13.87 10.57
C SER A 106 6.19 13.87 9.87
N THR A 107 6.17 13.65 8.56
CA THR A 107 4.95 13.60 7.76
C THR A 107 4.04 12.46 8.21
N LEU A 108 4.57 11.25 8.37
CA LEU A 108 3.81 10.10 8.88
C LEU A 108 3.20 10.41 10.25
N ARG A 109 3.99 10.96 11.18
CA ARG A 109 3.50 11.28 12.53
C ARG A 109 2.43 12.37 12.55
N SER A 110 2.58 13.39 11.73
CA SER A 110 1.62 14.51 11.67
C SER A 110 0.31 14.14 10.96
N HIS A 111 0.34 13.11 10.09
CA HIS A 111 -0.82 12.68 9.32
C HIS A 111 -1.51 11.43 9.89
N SER A 112 -0.89 10.74 10.84
CA SER A 112 -1.49 9.57 11.51
C SER A 112 -2.42 10.01 12.63
N ILE A 113 -3.47 10.75 12.29
CA ILE A 113 -4.46 11.26 13.24
C ILE A 113 -5.81 10.66 12.87
N ALA A 114 -6.27 9.74 13.72
CA ALA A 114 -7.56 9.11 13.53
C ALA A 114 -8.23 8.80 14.87
N ALA A 115 -9.56 8.77 14.88
CA ALA A 115 -10.37 8.53 16.07
C ALA A 115 -11.66 7.77 15.71
N GLY A 116 -12.43 7.39 16.71
CA GLY A 116 -13.72 6.73 16.55
C GLY A 116 -13.62 5.21 16.42
N PRO A 117 -14.73 4.57 16.04
CA PRO A 117 -14.77 3.11 15.88
C PRO A 117 -13.79 2.65 14.81
N ILE A 118 -13.35 1.41 14.92
CA ILE A 118 -12.48 0.78 13.92
C ILE A 118 -13.30 0.38 12.70
N LEU A 119 -12.76 0.62 11.50
CA LEU A 119 -13.33 0.15 10.24
C LEU A 119 -13.37 -1.37 10.19
N ASP A 120 -14.40 -1.90 9.52
CA ASP A 120 -14.45 -3.32 9.20
C ASP A 120 -13.18 -3.72 8.43
N PRO A 121 -12.45 -4.74 8.86
CA PRO A 121 -11.25 -5.23 8.16
C PRO A 121 -11.48 -5.54 6.68
N LYS A 122 -12.67 -5.96 6.28
CA LYS A 122 -13.00 -6.19 4.86
C LYS A 122 -12.97 -4.89 4.06
N LEU A 123 -13.46 -3.79 4.63
CA LEU A 123 -13.41 -2.48 3.97
C LEU A 123 -11.98 -1.97 3.86
N VAL A 124 -11.14 -2.22 4.87
CA VAL A 124 -9.71 -1.88 4.81
C VAL A 124 -9.02 -2.69 3.73
N ARG A 125 -9.26 -4.00 3.65
CA ARG A 125 -8.71 -4.86 2.59
C ARG A 125 -9.19 -4.44 1.20
N LEU A 126 -10.46 -4.05 1.07
CA LEU A 126 -11.01 -3.50 -0.18
C LEU A 126 -10.26 -2.24 -0.60
N ALA A 127 -10.05 -1.31 0.32
CA ALA A 127 -9.28 -0.09 0.08
C ALA A 127 -7.82 -0.41 -0.32
N MET A 128 -7.18 -1.38 0.34
CA MET A 128 -5.83 -1.84 0.00
C MET A 128 -5.77 -2.42 -1.43
N ALA A 129 -6.75 -3.23 -1.82
CA ALA A 129 -6.83 -3.82 -3.16
C ALA A 129 -6.98 -2.74 -4.25
N ILE A 130 -7.89 -1.79 -4.04
CA ILE A 130 -8.11 -0.65 -4.94
C ILE A 130 -6.83 0.20 -5.02
N ARG A 131 -6.19 0.47 -3.88
CA ARG A 131 -4.94 1.25 -3.83
C ARG A 131 -3.82 0.54 -4.57
N LEU A 132 -3.63 -0.75 -4.34
CA LEU A 132 -2.64 -1.54 -5.07
C LEU A 132 -2.89 -1.47 -6.57
N ASN A 133 -4.13 -1.71 -7.02
CA ASN A 133 -4.44 -1.63 -8.46
C ASN A 133 -4.18 -0.22 -9.02
N THR A 134 -4.44 0.83 -8.26
CA THR A 134 -4.12 2.21 -8.65
C THR A 134 -2.60 2.44 -8.81
N LEU A 135 -1.79 1.92 -7.88
CA LEU A 135 -0.33 2.00 -7.96
C LEU A 135 0.21 1.28 -9.21
N LEU A 136 -0.38 0.13 -9.54
CA LEU A 136 -0.02 -0.68 -10.69
C LEU A 136 -0.33 -0.03 -12.05
N ASN A 137 -1.11 1.06 -12.07
CA ASN A 137 -1.27 1.88 -13.26
C ASN A 137 0.06 2.53 -13.69
N GLY A 138 0.98 2.77 -12.75
CA GLY A 138 2.30 3.32 -13.02
C GLY A 138 2.34 4.85 -13.08
N GLY A 139 1.31 5.55 -12.56
CA GLY A 139 1.27 7.02 -12.56
C GLY A 139 1.86 7.71 -11.34
N SER A 140 2.22 6.97 -10.28
CA SER A 140 2.57 7.55 -8.98
C SER A 140 4.07 7.61 -8.66
N GLY A 141 4.92 6.98 -9.45
CA GLY A 141 6.37 6.99 -9.22
C GLY A 141 6.84 6.31 -7.92
N VAL A 142 6.00 5.48 -7.31
CA VAL A 142 6.39 4.75 -6.09
C VAL A 142 7.41 3.67 -6.39
N GLN A 143 8.20 3.31 -5.38
CA GLN A 143 9.11 2.17 -5.48
C GLN A 143 8.32 0.88 -5.77
N PRO A 144 8.77 0.01 -6.68
CA PRO A 144 8.12 -1.29 -6.93
C PRO A 144 7.88 -2.10 -5.66
N ARG A 145 8.79 -2.05 -4.71
CA ARG A 145 8.66 -2.72 -3.39
C ARG A 145 7.39 -2.33 -2.64
N VAL A 146 6.87 -1.12 -2.83
CA VAL A 146 5.62 -0.68 -2.18
C VAL A 146 4.44 -1.50 -2.72
N ALA A 147 4.35 -1.70 -4.03
CA ALA A 147 3.30 -2.53 -4.64
C ALA A 147 3.42 -4.00 -4.20
N GLU A 148 4.65 -4.55 -4.14
CA GLU A 148 4.89 -5.90 -3.63
C GLU A 148 4.43 -6.05 -2.18
N LEU A 149 4.73 -5.08 -1.30
CA LEU A 149 4.32 -5.10 0.10
C LEU A 149 2.79 -5.09 0.26
N TYR A 150 2.07 -4.31 -0.56
CA TYR A 150 0.61 -4.34 -0.54
C TYR A 150 0.07 -5.73 -0.88
N ALA A 151 0.60 -6.38 -1.92
CA ALA A 151 0.23 -7.74 -2.30
C ALA A 151 0.58 -8.74 -1.19
N GLU A 152 1.78 -8.63 -0.60
CA GLU A 152 2.18 -9.48 0.52
C GLU A 152 1.25 -9.31 1.73
N PHE A 153 0.86 -8.09 2.09
CA PHE A 153 -0.05 -7.83 3.20
C PHE A 153 -1.43 -8.45 2.95
N LEU A 154 -1.97 -8.27 1.75
CA LEU A 154 -3.25 -8.88 1.37
C LEU A 154 -3.16 -10.41 1.44
N ASN A 155 -2.10 -11.01 0.90
CA ASN A 155 -1.92 -12.47 0.87
C ASN A 155 -1.64 -13.09 2.24
N LYS A 156 -0.97 -12.34 3.13
CA LYS A 156 -0.66 -12.79 4.50
C LYS A 156 -1.75 -12.42 5.51
N GLY A 157 -2.84 -11.79 5.07
CA GLY A 157 -3.93 -11.36 5.96
C GLY A 157 -3.54 -10.23 6.91
N VAL A 158 -2.48 -9.48 6.60
CA VAL A 158 -2.08 -8.31 7.38
C VAL A 158 -2.97 -7.13 7.01
N THR A 159 -3.85 -6.74 7.93
CA THR A 159 -4.80 -5.65 7.73
C THR A 159 -4.56 -4.56 8.77
N PRO A 160 -4.25 -3.33 8.37
CA PRO A 160 -4.10 -2.22 9.31
C PRO A 160 -5.37 -1.95 10.11
N VAL A 161 -5.20 -1.50 11.33
CA VAL A 161 -6.31 -1.03 12.17
C VAL A 161 -6.54 0.45 11.86
N ILE A 162 -7.67 0.77 11.24
CA ILE A 162 -8.00 2.13 10.80
C ILE A 162 -9.27 2.61 11.51
N PRO A 163 -9.20 3.69 12.32
CA PRO A 163 -10.38 4.34 12.86
C PRO A 163 -11.21 5.02 11.77
N THR A 164 -12.51 5.17 12.02
CA THR A 164 -13.46 5.69 11.01
C THR A 164 -13.48 7.21 10.86
N LYS A 165 -12.86 7.94 11.78
CA LYS A 165 -12.90 9.40 11.82
C LYS A 165 -11.49 9.98 11.82
N GLY A 166 -11.22 10.80 10.87
CA GLY A 166 -10.00 11.58 10.76
C GLY A 166 -10.06 12.39 9.48
N SER A 167 -9.52 13.59 9.55
CA SER A 167 -9.46 14.48 8.40
C SER A 167 -8.34 15.47 8.62
N LEU A 168 -7.60 15.74 7.55
CA LEU A 168 -6.59 16.80 7.46
C LEU A 168 -6.91 17.77 6.31
N GLY A 169 -8.20 17.90 5.96
CA GLY A 169 -8.63 18.65 4.80
C GLY A 169 -8.31 17.91 3.51
N ASP A 170 -7.54 18.51 2.61
CA ASP A 170 -7.19 17.90 1.32
C ASP A 170 -6.38 16.59 1.44
N ALA A 171 -5.89 16.25 2.63
CA ALA A 171 -5.08 15.06 2.90
C ALA A 171 -5.86 13.94 3.63
N ASP A 172 -7.17 13.86 3.47
CA ASP A 172 -8.05 12.89 4.15
C ASP A 172 -7.74 11.41 3.83
N ILE A 173 -6.99 11.17 2.77
CA ILE A 173 -6.55 9.83 2.35
C ILE A 173 -5.36 9.28 3.15
N THR A 174 -4.89 9.98 4.16
CA THR A 174 -3.73 9.60 4.99
C THR A 174 -4.11 8.96 6.32
N LEU A 175 -5.36 8.60 6.48
CA LEU A 175 -5.89 7.91 7.67
C LEU A 175 -5.37 6.49 7.79
#